data_6b97d2ecf8a2d7736a514851b4820e9a
#
_entry.id   6b97d2ecf8a2d7736a514851b4820e9a
#
_cell.length_a   1.000
_cell.length_b   1.000
_cell.length_c   1.000
_cell.angle_alpha   90.00
_cell.angle_beta   90.00
_cell.angle_gamma   90.00
#
_symmetry.space_group_name_H-M   'P 1'
#
loop_
_entity.id
_entity.type
_entity.pdbx_description
1 polymer ?
#
loop_
_entity_poly.entity_id
_entity_poly.type
_entity_poly.pdbx_seq_one_letter_code
_entity_poly.pdbx_strand_id
1 'polypeptide(L)'
;FQNLPHLAGRISDLDTSIGRNLIALEYELTRRKELLDRWKVSNISDYRRLLREGKADEQLGYLFIVIDEFAEFKNRFPEFMQAVNRVFAVGRTLGVHMILLTQKPAGVVDDKMNANTRFRWCLKVANAADSREMLHHTDAAQITTPGRAYVQVGEDEVYEQIQSYWSGAPYQPFREAAGQTGGQTAVVDLYGNRHCYEPEKTTGYRSERKEINAVVDYLDRYCRERGVEKARQLWTAKLPEQLRLRDVVCAAFDGAHWETQQQGLRAVIGLLDDPAAQSQRPMSLNFSESGSYAVYGAPATGKTTLLQSAVMSLSLCYSPEQVHLYLMDFGGGSLRLFRELPHVGGIVDGDDAQKQSKLTTMLIDTLDRRKKLLAGQGLVSIDAYREATGEQLPWIVLLLDHVAPALELYPDIDGFLQTLVRDGAACGMYLLVSAGAVNALPYRISQHIKAAVCLRMTDRGDYAQIVGWNSRRRFPQRENGRSTASMRSGGLPG
;
A
#
# COMPACT_ATOMS: atom_id res chain seq x y z
N PHE A 1 12.55 -16.17 -8.26
CA PHE A 1 11.28 -16.40 -7.55
C PHE A 1 10.22 -15.31 -7.77
N GLN A 2 10.55 -14.14 -8.32
CA GLN A 2 9.60 -13.00 -8.46
C GLN A 2 8.33 -13.37 -9.25
N ASN A 3 8.42 -14.28 -10.20
CA ASN A 3 7.28 -14.72 -11.02
C ASN A 3 6.51 -15.90 -10.40
N LEU A 4 6.92 -16.40 -9.23
CA LEU A 4 6.23 -17.52 -8.59
C LEU A 4 4.81 -17.10 -8.18
N PRO A 5 3.75 -17.77 -8.64
CA PRO A 5 2.37 -17.39 -8.32
C PRO A 5 2.04 -17.44 -6.82
N HIS A 6 2.75 -18.27 -6.08
CA HIS A 6 2.60 -18.44 -4.64
C HIS A 6 3.30 -17.34 -3.81
N LEU A 7 4.08 -16.45 -4.44
CA LEU A 7 4.83 -15.42 -3.70
C LEU A 7 3.90 -14.31 -3.24
N ALA A 8 3.69 -14.24 -1.93
CA ALA A 8 2.86 -13.22 -1.28
C ALA A 8 3.62 -11.90 -1.01
N GLY A 9 4.93 -11.90 -1.11
CA GLY A 9 5.76 -10.71 -0.95
C GLY A 9 7.24 -11.03 -0.76
N ARG A 10 8.10 -10.05 -0.99
CA ARG A 10 9.55 -10.14 -0.78
C ARG A 10 10.05 -8.85 -0.14
N ILE A 11 10.93 -8.98 0.83
CA ILE A 11 11.68 -7.88 1.44
C ILE A 11 13.16 -8.11 1.09
N SER A 12 13.86 -7.06 0.67
CA SER A 12 15.29 -7.11 0.42
C SER A 12 16.03 -6.15 1.34
N ASP A 13 17.35 -6.33 1.49
CA ASP A 13 18.22 -5.49 2.32
C ASP A 13 18.21 -4.01 1.90
N LEU A 14 17.83 -3.74 0.66
CA LEU A 14 17.72 -2.40 0.10
C LEU A 14 16.38 -1.72 0.44
N ASP A 15 15.45 -2.45 1.09
CA ASP A 15 14.15 -1.90 1.43
C ASP A 15 14.22 -1.02 2.68
N THR A 16 14.07 0.28 2.46
CA THR A 16 14.02 1.29 3.51
C THR A 16 12.67 1.35 4.25
N SER A 17 11.69 0.54 3.84
CA SER A 17 10.30 0.57 4.33
C SER A 17 9.91 -0.59 5.25
N ILE A 18 10.86 -1.10 6.04
CA ILE A 18 10.63 -2.26 6.92
C ILE A 18 9.51 -2.04 7.92
N GLY A 19 9.40 -0.85 8.51
CA GLY A 19 8.28 -0.53 9.40
C GLY A 19 6.91 -0.69 8.74
N ARG A 20 6.81 -0.43 7.44
CA ARG A 20 5.61 -0.65 6.63
C ARG A 20 5.27 -2.13 6.47
N ASN A 21 6.30 -2.96 6.22
CA ASN A 21 6.15 -4.40 6.07
C ASN A 21 5.75 -5.05 7.41
N LEU A 22 6.26 -4.52 8.53
CA LEU A 22 5.87 -4.94 9.87
C LEU A 22 4.38 -4.69 10.14
N ILE A 23 3.89 -3.48 9.82
CA ILE A 23 2.47 -3.13 9.95
C ILE A 23 1.59 -4.08 9.13
N ALA A 24 1.99 -4.38 7.89
CA ALA A 24 1.25 -5.29 7.01
C ALA A 24 1.22 -6.73 7.56
N LEU A 25 2.31 -7.22 8.15
CA LEU A 25 2.35 -8.54 8.77
C LEU A 25 1.45 -8.60 10.02
N GLU A 26 1.52 -7.60 10.90
CA GLU A 26 0.66 -7.53 12.09
C GLU A 26 -0.82 -7.46 11.71
N TYR A 27 -1.14 -6.71 10.65
CA TYR A 27 -2.50 -6.65 10.13
C TYR A 27 -2.96 -8.02 9.60
N GLU A 28 -2.11 -8.74 8.85
CA GLU A 28 -2.46 -10.05 8.32
C GLU A 28 -2.73 -11.06 9.45
N LEU A 29 -1.94 -11.04 10.54
CA LEU A 29 -2.21 -11.88 11.72
C LEU A 29 -3.56 -11.54 12.36
N THR A 30 -3.87 -10.24 12.44
CA THR A 30 -5.15 -9.76 13.01
C THR A 30 -6.32 -10.14 12.11
N ARG A 31 -6.23 -9.92 10.81
CA ARG A 31 -7.24 -10.32 9.80
C ARG A 31 -7.56 -11.81 9.87
N ARG A 32 -6.51 -12.65 9.95
CA ARG A 32 -6.69 -14.10 10.07
C ARG A 32 -7.44 -14.47 11.34
N LYS A 33 -7.09 -13.84 12.46
CA LYS A 33 -7.79 -14.05 13.72
C LYS A 33 -9.26 -13.65 13.63
N GLU A 34 -9.55 -12.44 13.14
CA GLU A 34 -10.91 -11.93 12.95
C GLU A 34 -11.75 -12.83 12.02
N LEU A 35 -11.11 -13.40 10.98
CA LEU A 35 -11.76 -14.32 10.07
C LEU A 35 -12.15 -15.63 10.78
N LEU A 36 -11.24 -16.21 11.57
CA LEU A 36 -11.53 -17.41 12.37
C LEU A 36 -12.61 -17.13 13.42
N ASP A 37 -12.56 -16.01 14.10
CA ASP A 37 -13.56 -15.59 15.10
C ASP A 37 -14.95 -15.39 14.45
N ARG A 38 -15.01 -14.77 13.26
CA ARG A 38 -16.26 -14.61 12.49
C ARG A 38 -16.94 -15.94 12.20
N TRP A 39 -16.16 -16.95 11.83
CA TRP A 39 -16.66 -18.30 11.52
C TRP A 39 -16.69 -19.22 12.73
N LYS A 40 -16.38 -18.71 13.94
CA LYS A 40 -16.38 -19.44 15.21
C LYS A 40 -15.57 -20.73 15.16
N VAL A 41 -14.41 -20.68 14.53
CA VAL A 41 -13.45 -21.79 14.46
C VAL A 41 -12.14 -21.43 15.16
N SER A 42 -11.46 -22.41 15.72
CA SER A 42 -10.27 -22.19 16.55
C SER A 42 -8.96 -22.20 15.76
N ASN A 43 -8.95 -22.72 14.53
CA ASN A 43 -7.75 -22.86 13.72
C ASN A 43 -8.03 -22.89 12.22
N ILE A 44 -6.96 -22.70 11.43
CA ILE A 44 -7.02 -22.67 9.97
C ILE A 44 -7.53 -23.98 9.36
N SER A 45 -7.25 -25.13 9.97
CA SER A 45 -7.65 -26.44 9.41
C SER A 45 -9.17 -26.60 9.44
N ASP A 46 -9.82 -26.16 10.51
CA ASP A 46 -11.26 -26.13 10.63
C ASP A 46 -11.88 -25.13 9.66
N TYR A 47 -11.30 -23.94 9.53
CA TYR A 47 -11.74 -22.95 8.54
C TYR A 47 -11.66 -23.49 7.10
N ARG A 48 -10.55 -24.13 6.73
CA ARG A 48 -10.40 -24.75 5.40
C ARG A 48 -11.34 -25.91 5.15
N ARG A 49 -11.83 -26.57 6.20
CA ARG A 49 -12.90 -27.58 6.07
C ARG A 49 -14.22 -26.88 5.68
N LEU A 50 -14.58 -25.77 6.37
CA LEU A 50 -15.77 -24.98 6.01
C LEU A 50 -15.68 -24.44 4.58
N LEU A 51 -14.51 -24.00 4.14
CA LEU A 51 -14.28 -23.53 2.78
C LEU A 51 -14.53 -24.65 1.75
N ARG A 52 -14.03 -25.87 1.99
CA ARG A 52 -14.28 -27.04 1.11
C ARG A 52 -15.75 -27.47 1.10
N GLU A 53 -16.46 -27.25 2.17
CA GLU A 53 -17.90 -27.52 2.28
C GLU A 53 -18.75 -26.39 1.64
N GLY A 54 -18.14 -25.35 1.09
CA GLY A 54 -18.83 -24.19 0.47
C GLY A 54 -19.55 -23.30 1.47
N LYS A 55 -19.25 -23.42 2.77
CA LYS A 55 -19.86 -22.60 3.84
C LYS A 55 -19.16 -21.26 4.04
N ALA A 56 -17.85 -21.21 3.76
CA ALA A 56 -17.04 -20.00 3.79
C ALA A 56 -16.66 -19.57 2.36
N ASP A 57 -16.45 -18.28 2.16
CA ASP A 57 -16.27 -17.64 0.85
C ASP A 57 -14.85 -17.10 0.64
N GLU A 58 -14.16 -16.70 1.71
CA GLU A 58 -12.83 -16.09 1.61
C GLU A 58 -11.71 -17.14 1.61
N GLN A 59 -10.90 -17.15 0.54
CA GLN A 59 -9.74 -18.05 0.44
C GLN A 59 -8.68 -17.73 1.49
N LEU A 60 -8.30 -18.71 2.30
CA LEU A 60 -7.26 -18.60 3.31
C LEU A 60 -6.21 -19.70 3.14
N GLY A 61 -5.07 -19.34 2.56
CA GLY A 61 -3.92 -20.23 2.39
C GLY A 61 -3.00 -20.23 3.63
N TYR A 62 -2.16 -21.26 3.74
CA TYR A 62 -1.02 -21.21 4.65
C TYR A 62 -0.01 -20.15 4.18
N LEU A 63 0.55 -19.40 5.13
CA LEU A 63 1.58 -18.41 4.90
C LEU A 63 2.91 -18.90 5.47
N PHE A 64 3.93 -19.03 4.61
CA PHE A 64 5.28 -19.32 5.02
C PHE A 64 6.14 -18.06 4.92
N ILE A 65 6.77 -17.69 6.02
CA ILE A 65 7.71 -16.57 6.10
C ILE A 65 9.11 -17.17 6.19
N VAL A 66 9.93 -16.91 5.16
CA VAL A 66 11.31 -17.37 5.10
C VAL A 66 12.22 -16.19 5.37
N ILE A 67 13.06 -16.29 6.41
CA ILE A 67 14.05 -15.28 6.76
C ILE A 67 15.43 -15.89 6.54
N ASP A 68 16.11 -15.39 5.52
CA ASP A 68 17.48 -15.75 5.23
C ASP A 68 18.44 -14.91 6.09
N GLU A 69 19.48 -15.53 6.64
CA GLU A 69 20.43 -14.94 7.58
C GLU A 69 19.75 -14.22 8.77
N PHE A 70 19.01 -15.02 9.57
CA PHE A 70 18.23 -14.51 10.70
C PHE A 70 19.08 -13.77 11.75
N ALA A 71 20.34 -14.14 11.93
CA ALA A 71 21.25 -13.46 12.85
C ALA A 71 21.44 -11.99 12.46
N GLU A 72 21.68 -11.73 11.19
CA GLU A 72 21.84 -10.36 10.67
C GLU A 72 20.52 -9.59 10.71
N PHE A 73 19.43 -10.27 10.34
CA PHE A 73 18.09 -9.69 10.40
C PHE A 73 17.72 -9.22 11.81
N LYS A 74 17.95 -10.03 12.84
CA LYS A 74 17.68 -9.70 14.26
C LYS A 74 18.45 -8.47 14.71
N ASN A 75 19.71 -8.35 14.32
CA ASN A 75 20.55 -7.21 14.69
C ASN A 75 20.15 -5.92 13.97
N ARG A 76 19.76 -6.03 12.72
CA ARG A 76 19.43 -4.88 11.88
C ARG A 76 18.01 -4.35 12.12
N PHE A 77 17.08 -5.21 12.50
CA PHE A 77 15.65 -4.91 12.63
C PHE A 77 15.07 -5.39 13.96
N PRO A 78 15.56 -4.88 15.11
CA PRO A 78 15.12 -5.33 16.42
C PRO A 78 13.63 -5.09 16.66
N GLU A 79 13.03 -4.09 16.02
CA GLU A 79 11.59 -3.81 16.09
C GLU A 79 10.73 -4.93 15.47
N PHE A 80 11.28 -5.66 14.48
CA PHE A 80 10.57 -6.77 13.85
C PHE A 80 10.46 -8.01 14.75
N MET A 81 11.30 -8.10 15.77
CA MET A 81 11.33 -9.25 16.68
C MET A 81 10.03 -9.42 17.48
N GLN A 82 9.29 -8.35 17.73
CA GLN A 82 7.97 -8.44 18.38
C GLN A 82 6.97 -9.20 17.49
N ALA A 83 6.95 -8.93 16.18
CA ALA A 83 6.09 -9.64 15.24
C ALA A 83 6.55 -11.09 15.06
N VAL A 84 7.86 -11.34 14.98
CA VAL A 84 8.43 -12.69 14.94
C VAL A 84 7.95 -13.51 16.14
N ASN A 85 8.11 -12.98 17.36
CA ASN A 85 7.66 -13.65 18.59
C ASN A 85 6.14 -13.88 18.61
N ARG A 86 5.36 -12.94 18.07
CA ARG A 86 3.91 -13.12 17.93
C ARG A 86 3.56 -14.27 16.97
N VAL A 87 4.28 -14.39 15.85
CA VAL A 87 4.08 -15.53 14.91
C VAL A 87 4.43 -16.86 15.61
N PHE A 88 5.50 -16.93 16.40
CA PHE A 88 5.82 -18.13 17.17
C PHE A 88 4.70 -18.50 18.15
N ALA A 89 4.07 -17.51 18.79
CA ALA A 89 3.03 -17.76 19.78
C ALA A 89 1.69 -18.24 19.18
N VAL A 90 1.25 -17.64 18.07
CA VAL A 90 -0.10 -17.85 17.52
C VAL A 90 -0.13 -18.34 16.08
N GLY A 91 1.00 -18.36 15.39
CA GLY A 91 1.08 -18.65 13.95
C GLY A 91 0.48 -19.99 13.57
N ARG A 92 0.70 -21.04 14.37
CA ARG A 92 0.18 -22.38 14.09
C ARG A 92 -1.35 -22.39 13.93
N THR A 93 -2.07 -21.73 14.81
CA THR A 93 -3.53 -21.65 14.76
C THR A 93 -4.01 -20.82 13.57
N LEU A 94 -3.29 -19.78 13.22
CA LEU A 94 -3.58 -18.88 12.11
C LEU A 94 -3.07 -19.39 10.75
N GLY A 95 -2.34 -20.51 10.71
CA GLY A 95 -1.73 -21.05 9.50
C GLY A 95 -0.56 -20.20 8.99
N VAL A 96 0.17 -19.56 9.89
CA VAL A 96 1.39 -18.80 9.59
C VAL A 96 2.58 -19.53 10.17
N HIS A 97 3.53 -19.87 9.31
CA HIS A 97 4.73 -20.63 9.67
C HIS A 97 5.98 -19.83 9.33
N MET A 98 7.04 -20.00 10.12
CA MET A 98 8.35 -19.40 9.86
C MET A 98 9.40 -20.44 9.57
N ILE A 99 10.28 -20.11 8.62
CA ILE A 99 11.51 -20.83 8.32
C ILE A 99 12.65 -19.83 8.54
N LEU A 100 13.46 -20.08 9.57
CA LEU A 100 14.60 -19.24 9.92
C LEU A 100 15.88 -19.95 9.47
N LEU A 101 16.68 -19.27 8.65
CA LEU A 101 17.98 -19.75 8.21
C LEU A 101 19.06 -18.89 8.85
N THR A 102 20.13 -19.53 9.30
CA THR A 102 21.31 -18.83 9.84
C THR A 102 22.57 -19.67 9.67
N GLN A 103 23.69 -19.03 9.46
CA GLN A 103 25.00 -19.66 9.42
C GLN A 103 25.59 -19.85 10.82
N LYS A 104 25.13 -19.07 11.79
CA LYS A 104 25.58 -19.14 13.19
C LYS A 104 24.35 -19.33 14.10
N PRO A 105 24.07 -20.54 14.53
CA PRO A 105 22.94 -20.79 15.43
C PRO A 105 23.16 -20.23 16.83
N ALA A 106 24.42 -20.19 17.30
CA ALA A 106 24.78 -19.81 18.66
C ALA A 106 24.32 -18.40 19.05
N GLY A 107 23.48 -18.29 20.09
CA GLY A 107 22.99 -17.04 20.65
C GLY A 107 21.97 -16.27 19.78
N VAL A 108 21.57 -16.83 18.65
CA VAL A 108 20.63 -16.17 17.71
C VAL A 108 19.18 -16.53 18.05
N VAL A 109 18.92 -17.78 18.37
CA VAL A 109 17.63 -18.31 18.75
C VAL A 109 17.51 -18.23 20.27
N ASP A 110 16.50 -17.52 20.78
CA ASP A 110 16.27 -17.44 22.23
C ASP A 110 15.47 -18.68 22.73
N ASP A 111 15.41 -18.86 24.07
CA ASP A 111 14.75 -20.01 24.68
C ASP A 111 13.26 -20.11 24.29
N LYS A 112 12.59 -18.96 24.06
CA LYS A 112 11.18 -18.94 23.64
C LYS A 112 11.01 -19.44 22.22
N MET A 113 11.92 -19.06 21.32
CA MET A 113 11.95 -19.55 19.95
C MET A 113 12.27 -21.04 19.92
N ASN A 114 13.28 -21.49 20.69
CA ASN A 114 13.65 -22.89 20.81
C ASN A 114 12.48 -23.75 21.26
N ALA A 115 11.76 -23.33 22.30
CA ALA A 115 10.59 -24.06 22.81
C ALA A 115 9.46 -24.21 21.79
N ASN A 116 9.35 -23.27 20.83
CA ASN A 116 8.33 -23.28 19.79
C ASN A 116 8.83 -23.83 18.44
N THR A 117 10.13 -24.19 18.33
CA THR A 117 10.74 -24.71 17.11
C THR A 117 10.86 -26.23 17.22
N ARG A 118 9.88 -26.93 16.66
CA ARG A 118 9.85 -28.41 16.70
C ARG A 118 10.71 -29.04 15.62
N PHE A 119 10.88 -28.36 14.46
CA PHE A 119 11.63 -28.88 13.32
C PHE A 119 12.98 -28.18 13.23
N ARG A 120 14.06 -28.95 13.22
CA ARG A 120 15.42 -28.46 13.08
C ARG A 120 16.10 -29.18 11.93
N TRP A 121 16.69 -28.41 11.04
CA TRP A 121 17.47 -28.93 9.92
C TRP A 121 18.88 -28.38 10.05
N CYS A 122 19.87 -29.25 10.17
CA CYS A 122 21.26 -28.88 10.29
C CYS A 122 22.05 -29.43 9.12
N LEU A 123 22.47 -28.57 8.23
CA LEU A 123 23.44 -28.86 7.19
C LEU A 123 24.83 -28.95 7.82
N LYS A 124 25.89 -29.12 7.01
CA LYS A 124 27.26 -29.08 7.47
C LYS A 124 27.53 -27.80 8.26
N VAL A 125 28.02 -27.95 9.47
CA VAL A 125 28.52 -26.86 10.33
C VAL A 125 30.02 -26.95 10.52
N ALA A 126 30.64 -25.85 10.95
CA ALA A 126 32.11 -25.77 11.05
C ALA A 126 32.69 -26.62 12.18
N ASN A 127 31.98 -26.78 13.27
CA ASN A 127 32.47 -27.47 14.46
C ASN A 127 31.34 -28.26 15.18
N ALA A 128 31.77 -29.13 16.10
CA ALA A 128 30.87 -29.98 16.87
C ALA A 128 30.02 -29.20 17.89
N ALA A 129 30.43 -28.00 18.30
CA ALA A 129 29.66 -27.19 19.24
C ALA A 129 28.39 -26.63 18.55
N ASP A 130 28.51 -26.10 17.33
CA ASP A 130 27.39 -25.62 16.54
C ASP A 130 26.37 -26.75 16.24
N SER A 131 26.89 -27.97 15.97
CA SER A 131 26.03 -29.16 15.78
C SER A 131 25.27 -29.51 17.04
N ARG A 132 25.92 -29.50 18.23
CA ARG A 132 25.25 -29.77 19.49
C ARG A 132 24.19 -28.76 19.87
N GLU A 133 24.45 -27.49 19.57
CA GLU A 133 23.49 -26.43 19.85
C GLU A 133 22.19 -26.60 19.03
N MET A 134 22.32 -27.04 17.78
CA MET A 134 21.16 -27.25 16.90
C MET A 134 20.46 -28.57 17.13
N LEU A 135 21.19 -29.65 17.24
CA LEU A 135 20.66 -31.02 17.20
C LEU A 135 20.86 -31.83 18.50
N HIS A 136 21.56 -31.27 19.49
CA HIS A 136 22.05 -31.97 20.65
C HIS A 136 23.02 -33.14 20.34
N HIS A 137 23.38 -33.34 19.07
CA HIS A 137 24.33 -34.31 18.51
C HIS A 137 25.47 -33.67 17.75
N THR A 138 26.59 -34.35 17.51
CA THR A 138 27.78 -33.81 16.84
C THR A 138 27.83 -34.08 15.33
N ASP A 139 26.86 -34.80 14.81
CA ASP A 139 26.92 -35.51 13.54
C ASP A 139 26.95 -34.54 12.33
N ALA A 140 26.32 -33.37 12.44
CA ALA A 140 26.30 -32.40 11.38
C ALA A 140 27.70 -31.82 11.05
N ALA A 141 28.62 -31.83 12.02
CA ALA A 141 30.01 -31.42 11.78
C ALA A 141 30.78 -32.40 10.87
N GLN A 142 30.34 -33.66 10.81
CA GLN A 142 31.00 -34.74 10.03
C GLN A 142 30.47 -34.85 8.59
N ILE A 143 29.46 -34.04 8.21
CA ILE A 143 28.92 -34.05 6.86
C ILE A 143 29.98 -33.59 5.86
N THR A 144 30.23 -34.41 4.83
CA THR A 144 31.15 -34.10 3.74
C THR A 144 30.46 -33.76 2.43
N THR A 145 29.26 -34.30 2.22
CA THR A 145 28.51 -34.15 0.98
C THR A 145 27.66 -32.88 0.98
N PRO A 146 27.78 -32.00 -0.04
CA PRO A 146 26.94 -30.81 -0.15
C PRO A 146 25.44 -31.17 -0.22
N GLY A 147 24.60 -30.37 0.46
CA GLY A 147 23.16 -30.56 0.49
C GLY A 147 22.68 -31.69 1.41
N ARG A 148 23.59 -32.41 2.08
CA ARG A 148 23.25 -33.36 3.11
C ARG A 148 22.95 -32.66 4.42
N ALA A 149 21.94 -33.12 5.15
CA ALA A 149 21.53 -32.55 6.42
C ALA A 149 20.99 -33.61 7.38
N TYR A 150 21.01 -33.28 8.66
CA TYR A 150 20.23 -33.98 9.67
C TYR A 150 18.95 -33.24 9.97
N VAL A 151 17.83 -33.96 10.04
CA VAL A 151 16.52 -33.45 10.41
C VAL A 151 16.16 -34.03 11.77
N GLN A 152 15.81 -33.14 12.69
CA GLN A 152 15.30 -33.48 14.00
C GLN A 152 13.89 -32.93 14.17
N VAL A 153 12.97 -33.77 14.68
CA VAL A 153 11.61 -33.37 15.03
C VAL A 153 11.36 -33.70 16.49
N GLY A 154 11.00 -32.71 17.27
CA GLY A 154 10.94 -32.85 18.72
C GLY A 154 12.34 -33.02 19.32
N GLU A 155 12.42 -33.67 20.51
CA GLU A 155 13.72 -33.99 21.11
C GLU A 155 14.27 -35.30 20.58
N ASP A 156 13.41 -36.36 20.46
CA ASP A 156 13.79 -37.72 20.02
C ASP A 156 12.76 -38.40 19.12
N GLU A 157 11.75 -37.66 18.57
CA GLU A 157 10.68 -38.29 17.78
C GLU A 157 11.18 -38.75 16.41
N VAL A 158 11.99 -37.90 15.74
CA VAL A 158 12.62 -38.18 14.45
C VAL A 158 14.03 -37.59 14.44
N TYR A 159 15.01 -38.39 14.10
CA TYR A 159 16.37 -38.00 13.86
C TYR A 159 16.91 -38.75 12.63
N GLU A 160 16.92 -38.06 11.46
CA GLU A 160 17.25 -38.73 10.21
C GLU A 160 18.22 -37.89 9.37
N GLN A 161 19.05 -38.58 8.60
CA GLN A 161 19.92 -37.97 7.62
C GLN A 161 19.20 -37.86 6.27
N ILE A 162 19.20 -36.70 5.66
CA ILE A 162 18.54 -36.43 4.37
C ILE A 162 19.53 -35.88 3.35
N GLN A 163 19.18 -36.00 2.07
CA GLN A 163 19.83 -35.34 0.96
C GLN A 163 18.86 -34.36 0.28
N SER A 164 19.20 -33.08 0.23
CA SER A 164 18.38 -32.08 -0.45
C SER A 164 18.49 -32.20 -1.97
N TYR A 165 17.46 -31.73 -2.67
CA TYR A 165 17.52 -31.56 -4.11
C TYR A 165 18.53 -30.50 -4.52
N TRP A 166 19.18 -30.70 -5.66
CA TRP A 166 20.03 -29.71 -6.28
C TRP A 166 19.22 -28.78 -7.19
N SER A 167 18.68 -27.71 -6.62
CA SER A 167 17.85 -26.73 -7.33
C SER A 167 18.61 -25.93 -8.42
N GLY A 168 19.94 -25.90 -8.32
CA GLY A 168 20.83 -25.28 -9.31
C GLY A 168 21.19 -26.14 -10.51
N ALA A 169 20.60 -27.33 -10.63
CA ALA A 169 20.87 -28.26 -11.76
C ALA A 169 20.53 -27.60 -13.09
N PRO A 170 21.33 -27.88 -14.14
CA PRO A 170 21.03 -27.42 -15.50
C PRO A 170 19.71 -28.04 -15.99
N TYR A 171 18.82 -27.20 -16.53
CA TYR A 171 17.56 -27.68 -17.09
C TYR A 171 17.79 -28.48 -18.35
N GLN A 172 17.25 -29.69 -18.41
CA GLN A 172 17.31 -30.61 -19.55
C GLN A 172 15.89 -30.89 -20.09
N PRO A 173 15.39 -30.13 -21.08
CA PRO A 173 14.01 -30.24 -21.55
C PRO A 173 13.67 -31.58 -22.22
N PHE A 174 14.67 -32.30 -22.73
CA PHE A 174 14.51 -33.53 -23.47
C PHE A 174 14.99 -34.79 -22.72
N ARG A 175 15.09 -34.71 -21.40
CA ARG A 175 15.13 -35.95 -20.66
C ARG A 175 13.70 -36.54 -20.69
N GLU A 176 13.29 -37.00 -21.90
CA GLU A 176 12.34 -38.09 -21.90
C GLU A 176 12.83 -39.09 -20.86
N ALA A 177 11.94 -39.63 -20.09
CA ALA A 177 12.19 -40.77 -19.24
C ALA A 177 12.75 -41.91 -20.09
N ALA A 178 13.97 -41.74 -20.60
CA ALA A 178 14.82 -42.84 -21.00
C ALA A 178 14.95 -43.67 -19.77
N GLY A 179 14.05 -44.61 -19.71
CA GLY A 179 13.61 -45.40 -18.58
C GLY A 179 14.60 -45.52 -17.49
N GLN A 180 14.14 -45.34 -16.29
CA GLN A 180 14.66 -46.01 -15.10
C GLN A 180 14.57 -47.56 -15.20
N THR A 181 14.24 -48.07 -16.35
CA THR A 181 14.58 -49.44 -16.76
C THR A 181 16.03 -49.35 -17.24
N GLY A 182 16.97 -49.48 -16.31
CA GLY A 182 18.36 -49.72 -16.64
C GLY A 182 18.54 -51.05 -17.36
N GLY A 183 17.94 -51.12 -18.53
CA GLY A 183 18.26 -52.10 -19.51
C GLY A 183 19.62 -51.75 -20.12
N GLN A 184 20.70 -52.29 -19.56
CA GLN A 184 21.97 -52.28 -20.25
C GLN A 184 21.75 -53.01 -21.58
N THR A 185 21.76 -52.26 -22.69
CA THR A 185 21.76 -52.85 -23.99
C THR A 185 23.10 -53.55 -24.20
N ALA A 186 23.11 -54.85 -24.12
CA ALA A 186 24.30 -55.63 -24.36
C ALA A 186 24.14 -56.33 -25.72
N VAL A 187 25.14 -56.22 -26.55
CA VAL A 187 25.25 -57.07 -27.72
C VAL A 187 25.86 -58.38 -27.26
N VAL A 188 25.19 -59.47 -27.55
CA VAL A 188 25.69 -60.83 -27.27
C VAL A 188 26.34 -61.36 -28.53
N ASP A 189 27.62 -61.74 -28.46
CA ASP A 189 28.30 -62.35 -29.59
C ASP A 189 27.86 -63.81 -29.80
N LEU A 190 28.29 -64.41 -30.90
CA LEU A 190 27.99 -65.78 -31.25
C LEU A 190 28.48 -66.81 -30.26
N TYR A 191 29.34 -66.44 -29.34
CA TYR A 191 29.90 -67.27 -28.27
C TYR A 191 29.18 -67.08 -26.92
N GLY A 192 28.16 -66.17 -26.88
CA GLY A 192 27.38 -65.90 -25.66
C GLY A 192 28.01 -64.83 -24.73
N ASN A 193 29.06 -64.14 -25.17
CA ASN A 193 29.65 -63.07 -24.38
C ASN A 193 28.83 -61.81 -24.49
N ARG A 194 28.56 -61.18 -23.37
CA ARG A 194 27.83 -59.91 -23.30
C ARG A 194 28.80 -58.72 -23.44
N HIS A 195 28.70 -57.98 -24.54
CA HIS A 195 29.39 -56.70 -24.70
C HIS A 195 28.41 -55.60 -24.32
N CYS A 196 28.57 -55.04 -23.11
CA CYS A 196 27.78 -53.89 -22.67
C CYS A 196 28.16 -52.65 -23.48
N TYR A 197 27.23 -52.15 -24.21
CA TYR A 197 27.34 -50.85 -24.86
C TYR A 197 27.02 -49.80 -23.81
N GLU A 198 28.04 -49.08 -23.31
CA GLU A 198 27.78 -47.80 -22.70
C GLU A 198 27.39 -46.82 -23.80
N PRO A 199 26.16 -46.28 -23.83
CA PRO A 199 25.84 -45.26 -24.78
C PRO A 199 26.86 -44.11 -24.61
N GLU A 200 27.47 -43.68 -25.71
CA GLU A 200 28.32 -42.48 -25.72
C GLU A 200 27.65 -41.43 -24.84
N LYS A 201 28.36 -40.98 -23.84
CA LYS A 201 27.90 -39.85 -23.03
C LYS A 201 27.70 -38.72 -23.99
N THR A 202 26.45 -38.60 -24.50
CA THR A 202 26.06 -37.44 -25.27
C THR A 202 26.52 -36.24 -24.47
N THR A 203 27.49 -35.52 -25.03
CA THR A 203 28.05 -34.29 -24.45
C THR A 203 26.85 -33.38 -24.16
N GLY A 204 26.41 -33.44 -22.91
CA GLY A 204 25.15 -32.89 -22.51
C GLY A 204 25.12 -31.41 -22.85
N TYR A 205 24.14 -31.03 -23.63
CA TYR A 205 23.79 -29.63 -23.85
C TYR A 205 23.72 -28.97 -22.46
N ARG A 206 24.75 -28.25 -22.05
CA ARG A 206 24.76 -27.50 -20.79
C ARG A 206 23.85 -26.29 -21.02
N SER A 207 22.58 -26.46 -20.73
CA SER A 207 21.67 -25.33 -20.64
C SER A 207 22.19 -24.39 -19.55
N GLU A 208 22.39 -23.13 -19.87
CA GLU A 208 22.67 -22.09 -18.85
C GLU A 208 21.48 -21.87 -17.93
N ARG A 209 20.29 -22.30 -18.36
CA ARG A 209 19.04 -22.19 -17.61
C ARG A 209 19.02 -23.25 -16.50
N LYS A 210 18.75 -22.82 -15.28
CA LYS A 210 18.61 -23.70 -14.12
C LYS A 210 17.23 -24.34 -14.09
N GLU A 211 17.14 -25.57 -13.58
CA GLU A 211 15.88 -26.32 -13.45
C GLU A 211 14.83 -25.55 -12.63
N ILE A 212 15.24 -24.91 -11.54
CA ILE A 212 14.34 -24.07 -10.71
C ILE A 212 13.69 -22.94 -11.51
N ASN A 213 14.41 -22.34 -12.46
CA ASN A 213 13.82 -21.29 -13.32
C ASN A 213 12.75 -21.85 -14.23
N ALA A 214 12.99 -23.05 -14.81
CA ALA A 214 12.02 -23.73 -15.66
C ALA A 214 10.75 -24.09 -14.89
N VAL A 215 10.87 -24.55 -13.64
CA VAL A 215 9.72 -24.85 -12.78
C VAL A 215 8.92 -23.59 -12.46
N VAL A 216 9.58 -22.49 -12.10
CA VAL A 216 8.90 -21.21 -11.81
C VAL A 216 8.14 -20.71 -13.04
N ASP A 217 8.77 -20.72 -14.21
CA ASP A 217 8.13 -20.28 -15.46
C ASP A 217 6.97 -21.18 -15.87
N TYR A 218 7.10 -22.50 -15.64
CA TYR A 218 6.02 -23.44 -15.89
C TYR A 218 4.82 -23.15 -14.98
N LEU A 219 5.03 -22.96 -13.70
CA LEU A 219 3.96 -22.67 -12.73
C LEU A 219 3.26 -21.33 -13.04
N ASP A 220 4.02 -20.28 -13.38
CA ASP A 220 3.44 -18.99 -13.75
C ASP A 220 2.58 -19.10 -15.03
N ARG A 221 3.07 -19.83 -16.04
CA ARG A 221 2.30 -20.11 -17.26
C ARG A 221 1.04 -20.92 -16.98
N TYR A 222 1.16 -22.01 -16.23
CA TYR A 222 0.04 -22.86 -15.85
C TYR A 222 -1.06 -22.08 -15.14
N CYS A 223 -0.70 -21.23 -14.17
CA CYS A 223 -1.67 -20.41 -13.46
C CYS A 223 -2.37 -19.41 -14.39
N ARG A 224 -1.63 -18.77 -15.30
CA ARG A 224 -2.23 -17.87 -16.31
C ARG A 224 -3.19 -18.58 -17.24
N GLU A 225 -2.82 -19.75 -17.78
CA GLU A 225 -3.65 -20.54 -18.69
C GLU A 225 -4.93 -21.07 -18.03
N ARG A 226 -4.88 -21.34 -16.73
CA ARG A 226 -6.01 -21.86 -15.95
C ARG A 226 -6.81 -20.79 -15.20
N GLY A 227 -6.45 -19.53 -15.32
CA GLY A 227 -7.10 -18.45 -14.59
C GLY A 227 -6.94 -18.55 -13.04
N VAL A 228 -5.88 -19.22 -12.57
CA VAL A 228 -5.58 -19.31 -11.13
C VAL A 228 -5.00 -17.99 -10.69
N GLU A 229 -5.65 -17.35 -9.72
CA GLU A 229 -5.20 -16.09 -9.14
C GLU A 229 -3.87 -16.25 -8.40
N LYS A 230 -3.01 -15.24 -8.52
CA LYS A 230 -1.77 -15.17 -7.74
C LYS A 230 -2.08 -14.99 -6.26
N ALA A 231 -1.15 -15.43 -5.40
CA ALA A 231 -1.25 -15.21 -3.97
C ALA A 231 -1.46 -13.71 -3.66
N ARG A 232 -2.37 -13.43 -2.72
CA ARG A 232 -2.60 -12.06 -2.23
C ARG A 232 -1.28 -11.47 -1.76
N GLN A 233 -0.94 -10.30 -2.29
CA GLN A 233 0.28 -9.60 -1.88
C GLN A 233 0.13 -9.06 -0.47
N LEU A 234 1.09 -9.36 0.40
CA LEU A 234 1.11 -8.88 1.79
C LEU A 234 1.54 -7.42 1.87
N TRP A 235 2.48 -7.04 1.02
CA TRP A 235 2.93 -5.66 0.95
C TRP A 235 2.69 -5.08 -0.44
N THR A 236 2.08 -3.92 -0.42
CA THR A 236 1.91 -3.12 -1.63
C THR A 236 3.26 -2.55 -2.07
N ALA A 237 3.44 -2.34 -3.35
CA ALA A 237 4.62 -1.67 -3.89
C ALA A 237 4.83 -0.29 -3.22
N LYS A 238 6.05 0.21 -3.20
CA LYS A 238 6.29 1.60 -2.77
C LYS A 238 5.50 2.55 -3.66
N LEU A 239 5.06 3.67 -3.08
CA LEU A 239 4.47 4.75 -3.88
C LEU A 239 5.45 5.16 -4.98
N PRO A 240 4.98 5.31 -6.23
CA PRO A 240 5.83 5.68 -7.34
C PRO A 240 6.47 7.05 -7.07
N GLU A 241 7.69 7.23 -7.54
CA GLU A 241 8.39 8.50 -7.40
C GLU A 241 7.73 9.63 -8.16
N GLN A 242 7.11 9.33 -9.27
CA GLN A 242 6.33 10.25 -10.08
C GLN A 242 4.96 9.61 -10.32
N LEU A 243 3.92 10.31 -9.94
CA LEU A 243 2.53 9.91 -10.14
C LEU A 243 1.89 10.89 -11.12
N ARG A 244 1.41 10.40 -12.24
CA ARG A 244 0.66 11.24 -13.20
C ARG A 244 -0.81 11.20 -12.84
N LEU A 245 -1.48 12.33 -13.00
CA LEU A 245 -2.91 12.44 -12.69
C LEU A 245 -3.74 11.37 -13.44
N ARG A 246 -3.44 11.14 -14.71
CA ARG A 246 -4.10 10.11 -15.54
C ARG A 246 -3.98 8.67 -15.02
N ASP A 247 -3.00 8.40 -14.16
CA ASP A 247 -2.79 7.06 -13.61
C ASP A 247 -3.71 6.77 -12.41
N VAL A 248 -4.35 7.83 -11.86
CA VAL A 248 -5.18 7.77 -10.64
C VAL A 248 -6.59 8.31 -10.86
N VAL A 249 -6.77 9.25 -11.78
CA VAL A 249 -8.07 9.87 -12.08
C VAL A 249 -8.76 9.06 -13.17
N CYS A 250 -9.93 8.54 -12.86
CA CYS A 250 -10.87 8.06 -13.86
C CYS A 250 -11.57 9.29 -14.43
N ALA A 251 -11.08 9.82 -15.55
CA ALA A 251 -11.66 10.99 -16.19
C ALA A 251 -13.04 10.64 -16.74
N ALA A 252 -14.03 11.49 -16.46
CA ALA A 252 -15.35 11.40 -17.08
C ALA A 252 -15.39 12.10 -18.45
N PHE A 253 -14.34 12.88 -18.77
CA PHE A 253 -14.19 13.57 -20.04
C PHE A 253 -13.50 12.67 -21.06
N ASP A 254 -14.18 12.38 -22.15
CA ASP A 254 -13.69 11.54 -23.27
C ASP A 254 -12.94 12.32 -24.36
N GLY A 255 -12.83 13.62 -24.24
CA GLY A 255 -12.28 14.56 -25.22
C GLY A 255 -13.32 15.45 -25.90
N ALA A 256 -14.61 15.15 -25.73
CA ALA A 256 -15.73 15.93 -26.27
C ALA A 256 -16.84 16.17 -25.25
N HIS A 257 -17.16 15.17 -24.42
CA HIS A 257 -18.26 15.19 -23.47
C HIS A 257 -17.85 14.67 -22.10
N TRP A 258 -18.62 15.04 -21.06
CA TRP A 258 -18.51 14.49 -19.71
C TRP A 258 -19.61 13.45 -19.47
N GLU A 259 -19.22 12.20 -19.28
CA GLU A 259 -20.13 11.13 -18.89
C GLU A 259 -20.16 11.02 -17.35
N THR A 260 -20.76 11.98 -16.69
CA THR A 260 -20.70 12.02 -15.23
C THR A 260 -21.95 11.52 -14.58
N GLN A 261 -21.83 10.45 -13.78
CA GLN A 261 -22.78 10.07 -12.74
C GLN A 261 -22.08 9.99 -11.37
N GLN A 262 -21.22 10.95 -11.05
CA GLN A 262 -20.57 10.95 -9.73
C GLN A 262 -21.53 11.55 -8.69
N GLN A 263 -21.81 10.77 -7.65
CA GLN A 263 -22.53 11.25 -6.46
C GLN A 263 -21.56 12.10 -5.61
N GLY A 264 -21.88 13.39 -5.44
CA GLY A 264 -21.10 14.33 -4.64
C GLY A 264 -19.86 14.87 -5.35
N LEU A 265 -19.23 15.86 -4.72
CA LEU A 265 -18.07 16.56 -5.25
C LEU A 265 -16.77 16.01 -4.66
N ARG A 266 -15.90 15.44 -5.51
CA ARG A 266 -14.62 14.86 -5.11
C ARG A 266 -13.50 15.27 -6.07
N ALA A 267 -12.35 15.68 -5.52
CA ALA A 267 -11.13 15.92 -6.29
C ALA A 267 -10.08 14.88 -5.94
N VAL A 268 -9.65 14.07 -6.89
CA VAL A 268 -8.53 13.13 -6.71
C VAL A 268 -7.23 13.91 -6.82
N ILE A 269 -6.38 13.80 -5.79
CA ILE A 269 -5.13 14.56 -5.68
C ILE A 269 -3.86 13.70 -5.62
N GLY A 270 -4.00 12.38 -5.56
CA GLY A 270 -2.87 11.49 -5.42
C GLY A 270 -3.27 10.05 -5.16
N LEU A 271 -2.34 9.28 -4.62
CA LEU A 271 -2.50 7.89 -4.23
C LEU A 271 -2.28 7.76 -2.72
N LEU A 272 -3.23 7.19 -2.03
CA LEU A 272 -3.15 6.85 -0.62
C LEU A 272 -2.56 5.44 -0.49
N ASP A 273 -1.48 5.31 0.25
CA ASP A 273 -0.91 4.04 0.63
C ASP A 273 -1.35 3.69 2.05
N ASP A 274 -2.08 2.59 2.16
CA ASP A 274 -2.54 2.05 3.44
C ASP A 274 -1.92 0.66 3.69
N PRO A 275 -0.75 0.61 4.35
CA PRO A 275 -0.10 -0.66 4.66
C PRO A 275 -0.93 -1.56 5.58
N ALA A 276 -1.76 -0.96 6.44
CA ALA A 276 -2.64 -1.71 7.33
C ALA A 276 -3.77 -2.42 6.56
N ALA A 277 -4.36 -1.75 5.57
CA ALA A 277 -5.34 -2.37 4.69
C ALA A 277 -4.71 -3.13 3.51
N GLN A 278 -3.38 -3.16 3.40
CA GLN A 278 -2.63 -3.78 2.29
C GLN A 278 -3.12 -3.28 0.92
N SER A 279 -3.42 -2.00 0.81
CA SER A 279 -4.05 -1.41 -0.38
C SER A 279 -3.46 -0.06 -0.74
N GLN A 280 -3.49 0.23 -2.02
CA GLN A 280 -3.26 1.57 -2.55
C GLN A 280 -4.52 2.00 -3.28
N ARG A 281 -5.00 3.20 -2.96
CA ARG A 281 -6.24 3.74 -3.54
C ARG A 281 -6.10 5.21 -3.86
N PRO A 282 -6.87 5.74 -4.82
CA PRO A 282 -6.89 7.17 -5.08
C PRO A 282 -7.20 7.98 -3.82
N MET A 283 -6.36 8.99 -3.55
CA MET A 283 -6.57 9.94 -2.47
C MET A 283 -7.41 11.10 -3.00
N SER A 284 -8.59 11.29 -2.42
CA SER A 284 -9.51 12.34 -2.85
C SER A 284 -9.89 13.29 -1.73
N LEU A 285 -10.10 14.55 -2.08
CA LEU A 285 -10.77 15.56 -1.26
C LEU A 285 -12.27 15.42 -1.51
N ASN A 286 -13.02 14.92 -0.54
CA ASN A 286 -14.48 14.76 -0.65
C ASN A 286 -15.17 15.99 -0.05
N PHE A 287 -15.48 16.96 -0.89
CA PHE A 287 -16.09 18.22 -0.47
C PHE A 287 -17.51 18.04 0.03
N SER A 288 -18.30 17.18 -0.58
CA SER A 288 -19.69 16.93 -0.15
C SER A 288 -19.77 16.34 1.25
N GLU A 289 -18.78 15.54 1.66
CA GLU A 289 -18.76 14.88 2.97
C GLU A 289 -18.04 15.69 4.03
N SER A 290 -16.87 16.24 3.68
CA SER A 290 -15.96 16.90 4.64
C SER A 290 -16.06 18.42 4.62
N GLY A 291 -16.69 19.01 3.61
CA GLY A 291 -16.74 20.46 3.42
C GLY A 291 -15.42 21.04 2.88
N SER A 292 -15.03 22.17 3.39
CA SER A 292 -13.82 22.89 2.98
C SER A 292 -12.54 22.22 3.49
N TYR A 293 -11.41 22.43 2.78
CA TYR A 293 -10.12 21.84 3.08
C TYR A 293 -9.02 22.89 3.27
N ALA A 294 -8.11 22.63 4.19
CA ALA A 294 -6.86 23.36 4.32
C ALA A 294 -5.66 22.47 3.93
N VAL A 295 -4.72 23.01 3.19
CA VAL A 295 -3.47 22.36 2.77
C VAL A 295 -2.30 23.05 3.45
N TYR A 296 -1.70 22.36 4.42
CA TYR A 296 -0.55 22.89 5.16
C TYR A 296 0.77 22.34 4.62
N GLY A 297 1.81 23.13 4.60
CA GLY A 297 3.14 22.68 4.19
C GLY A 297 4.16 23.82 4.14
N ALA A 298 5.42 23.51 4.42
CA ALA A 298 6.53 24.44 4.27
C ALA A 298 6.66 24.97 2.82
N PRO A 299 7.43 26.01 2.57
CA PRO A 299 7.75 26.47 1.21
C PRO A 299 8.30 25.31 0.35
N ALA A 300 7.96 25.32 -0.93
CA ALA A 300 8.41 24.34 -1.93
C ALA A 300 8.05 22.85 -1.62
N THR A 301 7.01 22.58 -0.84
CA THR A 301 6.56 21.21 -0.52
C THR A 301 5.46 20.69 -1.45
N GLY A 302 4.98 21.47 -2.41
CA GLY A 302 3.98 21.06 -3.39
C GLY A 302 2.54 21.54 -3.10
N LYS A 303 2.31 22.51 -2.21
CA LYS A 303 0.97 23.06 -1.91
C LYS A 303 0.25 23.51 -3.19
N THR A 304 0.87 24.40 -3.95
CA THR A 304 0.33 24.91 -5.21
C THR A 304 0.10 23.81 -6.23
N THR A 305 1.03 22.83 -6.32
CA THR A 305 0.87 21.66 -7.20
C THR A 305 -0.34 20.81 -6.80
N LEU A 306 -0.62 20.69 -5.50
CA LEU A 306 -1.81 19.99 -5.02
C LEU A 306 -3.09 20.73 -5.42
N LEU A 307 -3.11 22.06 -5.29
CA LEU A 307 -4.24 22.86 -5.75
C LEU A 307 -4.43 22.72 -7.28
N GLN A 308 -3.35 22.76 -8.05
CA GLN A 308 -3.39 22.53 -9.50
C GLN A 308 -3.94 21.14 -9.84
N SER A 309 -3.53 20.09 -9.09
CA SER A 309 -4.05 18.73 -9.26
C SER A 309 -5.55 18.64 -8.95
N ALA A 310 -6.01 19.38 -7.94
CA ALA A 310 -7.43 19.46 -7.60
C ALA A 310 -8.25 20.15 -8.72
N VAL A 311 -7.76 21.28 -9.27
CA VAL A 311 -8.39 21.94 -10.42
C VAL A 311 -8.50 20.97 -11.60
N MET A 312 -7.41 20.33 -11.98
CA MET A 312 -7.40 19.38 -13.10
C MET A 312 -8.33 18.18 -12.85
N SER A 313 -8.31 17.62 -11.65
CA SER A 313 -9.18 16.51 -11.30
C SER A 313 -10.66 16.88 -11.40
N LEU A 314 -11.05 18.04 -10.85
CA LEU A 314 -12.42 18.53 -10.92
C LEU A 314 -12.84 18.77 -12.37
N SER A 315 -11.99 19.40 -13.17
CA SER A 315 -12.28 19.71 -14.57
C SER A 315 -12.35 18.47 -15.48
N LEU A 316 -11.66 17.37 -15.11
CA LEU A 316 -11.72 16.11 -15.86
C LEU A 316 -12.91 15.23 -15.45
N CYS A 317 -13.40 15.39 -14.21
CA CYS A 317 -14.45 14.53 -13.66
C CYS A 317 -15.85 15.14 -13.72
N TYR A 318 -15.98 16.45 -13.87
CA TYR A 318 -17.26 17.16 -13.86
C TYR A 318 -17.36 18.09 -15.04
N SER A 319 -18.57 18.34 -15.55
CA SER A 319 -18.80 19.36 -16.59
C SER A 319 -18.78 20.78 -16.02
N PRO A 320 -18.59 21.81 -16.87
CA PRO A 320 -18.70 23.22 -16.44
C PRO A 320 -20.05 23.59 -15.87
N GLU A 321 -21.12 22.87 -16.23
CA GLU A 321 -22.46 23.05 -15.66
C GLU A 321 -22.59 22.52 -14.25
N GLN A 322 -21.72 21.56 -13.86
CA GLN A 322 -21.73 20.91 -12.57
C GLN A 322 -20.81 21.57 -11.55
N VAL A 323 -19.67 22.12 -12.00
CA VAL A 323 -18.65 22.70 -11.11
C VAL A 323 -18.12 24.01 -11.66
N HIS A 324 -18.17 25.07 -10.83
CA HIS A 324 -17.53 26.35 -11.08
C HIS A 324 -16.32 26.52 -10.15
N LEU A 325 -15.18 26.91 -10.70
CA LEU A 325 -13.95 27.14 -9.99
C LEU A 325 -13.60 28.64 -9.97
N TYR A 326 -13.27 29.15 -8.81
CA TYR A 326 -12.76 30.52 -8.64
C TYR A 326 -11.38 30.43 -8.00
N LEU A 327 -10.41 31.13 -8.55
CA LEU A 327 -9.01 31.01 -8.16
C LEU A 327 -8.51 32.33 -7.61
N MET A 328 -7.87 32.31 -6.44
CA MET A 328 -7.16 33.44 -5.85
C MET A 328 -5.69 33.03 -5.67
N ASP A 329 -4.78 33.69 -6.40
CA ASP A 329 -3.35 33.35 -6.43
C ASP A 329 -2.52 34.46 -5.79
N PHE A 330 -2.04 34.20 -4.58
CA PHE A 330 -1.10 35.06 -3.85
C PHE A 330 0.31 34.45 -3.79
N GLY A 331 0.53 33.36 -4.54
CA GLY A 331 1.75 32.55 -4.49
C GLY A 331 2.67 32.65 -5.71
N GLY A 332 2.43 33.61 -6.61
CA GLY A 332 3.32 33.81 -7.75
C GLY A 332 2.70 33.57 -9.14
N GLY A 333 1.38 33.51 -9.25
CA GLY A 333 0.68 33.51 -10.54
C GLY A 333 0.62 32.15 -11.23
N SER A 334 0.92 31.07 -10.52
CA SER A 334 0.97 29.72 -11.10
C SER A 334 -0.41 29.12 -11.42
N LEU A 335 -1.49 29.68 -10.85
CA LEU A 335 -2.86 29.31 -11.18
C LEU A 335 -3.39 29.99 -12.45
N ARG A 336 -2.68 30.98 -13.01
CA ARG A 336 -3.04 31.65 -14.28
C ARG A 336 -3.12 30.71 -15.47
N LEU A 337 -2.41 29.58 -15.39
CA LEU A 337 -2.43 28.56 -16.44
C LEU A 337 -3.84 27.98 -16.71
N PHE A 338 -4.76 28.08 -15.72
CA PHE A 338 -6.12 27.56 -15.81
C PHE A 338 -7.14 28.60 -16.34
N ARG A 339 -6.71 29.75 -16.76
CA ARG A 339 -7.60 30.86 -17.20
C ARG A 339 -8.57 30.44 -18.30
N GLU A 340 -8.09 29.64 -19.23
CA GLU A 340 -8.87 29.20 -20.40
C GLU A 340 -9.76 27.96 -20.13
N LEU A 341 -9.71 27.41 -18.92
CA LEU A 341 -10.59 26.27 -18.60
C LEU A 341 -12.04 26.74 -18.48
N PRO A 342 -13.00 26.06 -19.13
CA PRO A 342 -14.41 26.46 -19.12
C PRO A 342 -15.07 26.42 -17.72
N HIS A 343 -14.46 25.71 -16.76
CA HIS A 343 -14.91 25.63 -15.36
C HIS A 343 -14.53 26.86 -14.55
N VAL A 344 -13.55 27.65 -15.01
CA VAL A 344 -12.98 28.76 -14.24
C VAL A 344 -13.77 30.05 -14.51
N GLY A 345 -14.57 30.44 -13.53
CA GLY A 345 -15.39 31.66 -13.59
C GLY A 345 -14.59 32.92 -13.33
N GLY A 346 -13.41 32.85 -12.74
CA GLY A 346 -12.55 34.00 -12.50
C GLY A 346 -11.25 33.68 -11.79
N ILE A 347 -10.20 34.44 -12.09
CA ILE A 347 -8.90 34.39 -11.41
C ILE A 347 -8.57 35.78 -10.89
N VAL A 348 -8.25 35.87 -9.61
CA VAL A 348 -7.75 37.04 -8.91
C VAL A 348 -6.29 36.83 -8.59
N ASP A 349 -5.44 37.70 -9.12
CA ASP A 349 -4.04 37.76 -8.76
C ASP A 349 -3.87 38.74 -7.56
N GLY A 350 -2.77 38.61 -6.80
CA GLY A 350 -2.58 39.30 -5.53
C GLY A 350 -2.66 40.82 -5.52
N ASP A 351 -2.52 41.50 -6.66
CA ASP A 351 -2.49 42.97 -6.81
C ASP A 351 -3.77 43.59 -7.40
N ASP A 352 -4.78 42.78 -7.75
CA ASP A 352 -6.03 43.24 -8.35
C ASP A 352 -7.17 43.36 -7.32
N ALA A 353 -7.13 44.44 -6.51
CA ALA A 353 -8.11 44.69 -5.46
C ALA A 353 -9.55 44.83 -6.02
N GLN A 354 -9.71 45.34 -7.23
CA GLN A 354 -11.03 45.54 -7.83
C GLN A 354 -11.67 44.18 -8.21
N LYS A 355 -10.90 43.28 -8.79
CA LYS A 355 -11.40 41.92 -9.08
C LYS A 355 -11.65 41.11 -7.81
N GLN A 356 -10.76 41.27 -6.82
CA GLN A 356 -10.94 40.64 -5.52
C GLN A 356 -12.28 41.04 -4.88
N SER A 357 -12.55 42.35 -4.77
CA SER A 357 -13.80 42.85 -4.18
C SER A 357 -15.03 42.42 -4.97
N LYS A 358 -15.00 42.45 -6.29
CA LYS A 358 -16.10 41.94 -7.14
C LYS A 358 -16.36 40.45 -6.94
N LEU A 359 -15.31 39.63 -6.86
CA LEU A 359 -15.42 38.22 -6.70
C LEU A 359 -16.01 37.85 -5.32
N THR A 360 -15.52 38.48 -4.24
CA THR A 360 -16.03 38.23 -2.89
C THR A 360 -17.50 38.67 -2.76
N THR A 361 -17.88 39.81 -3.29
CA THR A 361 -19.27 40.30 -3.32
C THR A 361 -20.17 39.29 -4.06
N MET A 362 -19.78 38.89 -5.26
CA MET A 362 -20.54 37.93 -6.07
C MET A 362 -20.73 36.59 -5.36
N LEU A 363 -19.69 36.08 -4.67
CA LEU A 363 -19.77 34.82 -3.92
C LEU A 363 -20.67 34.94 -2.67
N ILE A 364 -20.63 36.08 -1.97
CA ILE A 364 -21.54 36.37 -0.83
C ILE A 364 -23.00 36.42 -1.32
N ASP A 365 -23.27 37.17 -2.37
CA ASP A 365 -24.61 37.27 -2.95
C ASP A 365 -25.14 35.92 -3.43
N THR A 366 -24.27 35.09 -3.99
CA THR A 366 -24.62 33.73 -4.40
C THR A 366 -24.93 32.83 -3.21
N LEU A 367 -24.15 32.93 -2.13
CA LEU A 367 -24.37 32.20 -0.90
C LEU A 367 -25.73 32.57 -0.28
N ASP A 368 -26.02 33.87 -0.19
CA ASP A 368 -27.28 34.37 0.40
C ASP A 368 -28.50 33.98 -0.45
N ARG A 369 -28.34 34.04 -1.78
CA ARG A 369 -29.41 33.57 -2.70
C ARG A 369 -29.68 32.07 -2.52
N ARG A 370 -28.65 31.24 -2.40
CA ARG A 370 -28.79 29.81 -2.17
C ARG A 370 -29.38 29.48 -0.82
N LYS A 371 -29.01 30.19 0.24
CA LYS A 371 -29.66 30.06 1.57
C LYS A 371 -31.16 30.36 1.51
N LYS A 372 -31.55 31.46 0.85
CA LYS A 372 -32.95 31.80 0.67
C LYS A 372 -33.72 30.73 -0.12
N LEU A 373 -33.12 30.19 -1.17
CA LEU A 373 -33.68 29.15 -2.00
C LEU A 373 -33.91 27.85 -1.20
N LEU A 374 -32.94 27.40 -0.45
CA LEU A 374 -33.06 26.22 0.41
C LEU A 374 -34.10 26.40 1.51
N ALA A 375 -34.07 27.55 2.20
CA ALA A 375 -35.04 27.89 3.25
C ALA A 375 -36.46 27.98 2.70
N GLY A 376 -36.65 28.52 1.50
CA GLY A 376 -37.95 28.63 0.84
C GLY A 376 -38.60 27.28 0.50
N GLN A 377 -37.76 26.22 0.38
CA GLN A 377 -38.22 24.86 0.10
C GLN A 377 -38.14 23.92 1.31
N GLY A 378 -37.70 24.42 2.47
CA GLY A 378 -37.48 23.61 3.67
C GLY A 378 -36.38 22.57 3.55
N LEU A 379 -35.40 22.78 2.67
CA LEU A 379 -34.30 21.86 2.42
C LEU A 379 -33.02 22.31 3.15
N VAL A 380 -32.22 21.32 3.56
CA VAL A 380 -31.03 21.57 4.40
C VAL A 380 -29.70 21.59 3.60
N SER A 381 -29.73 21.11 2.37
CA SER A 381 -28.51 21.05 1.52
C SER A 381 -28.83 21.15 0.04
N ILE A 382 -27.81 21.56 -0.72
CA ILE A 382 -27.90 21.62 -2.18
C ILE A 382 -28.09 20.25 -2.82
N ASP A 383 -27.58 19.20 -2.23
CA ASP A 383 -27.74 17.84 -2.74
C ASP A 383 -29.19 17.36 -2.56
N ALA A 384 -29.82 17.67 -1.40
CA ALA A 384 -31.23 17.45 -1.20
C ALA A 384 -32.10 18.27 -2.17
N TYR A 385 -31.67 19.51 -2.51
CA TYR A 385 -32.36 20.32 -3.49
C TYR A 385 -32.31 19.69 -4.89
N ARG A 386 -31.13 19.20 -5.31
CA ARG A 386 -30.97 18.53 -6.61
C ARG A 386 -31.82 17.25 -6.71
N GLU A 387 -31.86 16.46 -5.63
CA GLU A 387 -32.70 15.27 -5.57
C GLU A 387 -34.20 15.59 -5.64
N ALA A 388 -34.62 16.65 -4.95
CA ALA A 388 -36.02 17.02 -4.87
C ALA A 388 -36.57 17.70 -6.15
N THR A 389 -35.73 18.53 -6.82
CA THR A 389 -36.16 19.36 -7.96
C THR A 389 -35.70 18.84 -9.31
N GLY A 390 -34.64 18.02 -9.34
CA GLY A 390 -33.93 17.64 -10.58
C GLY A 390 -33.09 18.76 -11.20
N GLU A 391 -33.08 19.97 -10.59
CA GLU A 391 -32.26 21.06 -11.10
C GLU A 391 -30.79 20.91 -10.72
N GLN A 392 -29.92 21.09 -11.69
CA GLN A 392 -28.44 21.00 -11.53
C GLN A 392 -27.87 22.37 -11.14
N LEU A 393 -27.90 22.72 -9.85
CA LEU A 393 -27.16 23.90 -9.39
C LEU A 393 -25.66 23.54 -9.28
N PRO A 394 -24.72 24.27 -9.92
CA PRO A 394 -23.31 23.94 -9.90
C PRO A 394 -22.70 24.01 -8.50
N TRP A 395 -21.84 23.09 -8.16
CA TRP A 395 -20.96 23.26 -7.00
C TRP A 395 -19.96 24.38 -7.27
N ILE A 396 -19.59 25.12 -6.26
CA ILE A 396 -18.61 26.19 -6.34
C ILE A 396 -17.42 25.88 -5.45
N VAL A 397 -16.21 25.89 -6.00
CA VAL A 397 -14.98 25.75 -5.23
C VAL A 397 -14.12 26.99 -5.39
N LEU A 398 -13.88 27.67 -4.27
CA LEU A 398 -12.89 28.74 -4.20
C LEU A 398 -11.54 28.12 -3.81
N LEU A 399 -10.54 28.27 -4.69
CA LEU A 399 -9.17 27.86 -4.40
C LEU A 399 -8.36 29.12 -4.06
N LEU A 400 -7.76 29.13 -2.87
CA LEU A 400 -6.93 30.24 -2.41
C LEU A 400 -5.51 29.74 -2.14
N ASP A 401 -4.58 30.15 -2.99
CA ASP A 401 -3.17 29.83 -2.78
C ASP A 401 -2.47 30.92 -1.97
N HIS A 402 -1.78 30.53 -0.90
CA HIS A 402 -1.08 31.38 0.08
C HIS A 402 -1.99 32.35 0.83
N VAL A 403 -2.70 31.84 1.84
CA VAL A 403 -3.67 32.62 2.61
C VAL A 403 -3.05 33.80 3.40
N ALA A 404 -1.81 33.69 3.90
CA ALA A 404 -1.22 34.74 4.73
C ALA A 404 -1.05 36.06 3.97
N PRO A 405 -0.44 36.12 2.79
CA PRO A 405 -0.41 37.33 1.99
C PRO A 405 -1.79 37.88 1.61
N ALA A 406 -2.78 36.97 1.37
CA ALA A 406 -4.14 37.38 1.08
C ALA A 406 -4.79 38.17 2.22
N LEU A 407 -4.60 37.72 3.46
CA LEU A 407 -5.13 38.35 4.67
C LEU A 407 -4.39 39.67 5.01
N GLU A 408 -3.10 39.75 4.68
CA GLU A 408 -2.30 40.95 4.87
C GLU A 408 -2.71 42.06 3.89
N LEU A 409 -2.91 41.71 2.62
CA LEU A 409 -3.27 42.67 1.56
C LEU A 409 -4.75 43.10 1.64
N TYR A 410 -5.62 42.18 2.05
CA TYR A 410 -7.06 42.41 2.05
C TYR A 410 -7.68 41.93 3.41
N PRO A 411 -7.62 42.76 4.46
CA PRO A 411 -8.14 42.39 5.77
C PRO A 411 -9.63 41.99 5.77
N ASP A 412 -10.44 42.54 4.88
CA ASP A 412 -11.87 42.30 4.78
C ASP A 412 -12.17 40.88 4.26
N ILE A 413 -11.21 40.20 3.61
CA ILE A 413 -11.39 38.86 3.07
C ILE A 413 -11.60 37.81 4.18
N ASP A 414 -11.14 38.08 5.37
CA ASP A 414 -11.21 37.19 6.53
C ASP A 414 -12.68 36.92 6.95
N GLY A 415 -13.51 37.99 7.06
CA GLY A 415 -14.93 37.85 7.35
C GLY A 415 -15.69 37.06 6.26
N PHE A 416 -15.31 37.27 4.99
CA PHE A 416 -15.83 36.50 3.88
C PHE A 416 -15.46 35.01 3.98
N LEU A 417 -14.17 34.69 4.17
CA LEU A 417 -13.70 33.31 4.29
C LEU A 417 -14.36 32.59 5.48
N GLN A 418 -14.51 33.27 6.63
CA GLN A 418 -15.21 32.73 7.78
C GLN A 418 -16.66 32.37 7.44
N THR A 419 -17.38 33.25 6.77
CA THR A 419 -18.77 33.03 6.37
C THR A 419 -18.88 31.87 5.37
N LEU A 420 -17.97 31.82 4.38
CA LEU A 420 -17.93 30.76 3.38
C LEU A 420 -17.68 29.39 4.00
N VAL A 421 -16.70 29.23 4.90
CA VAL A 421 -16.40 27.93 5.51
C VAL A 421 -17.47 27.47 6.51
N ARG A 422 -18.17 28.41 7.17
CA ARG A 422 -19.24 28.11 8.12
C ARG A 422 -20.52 27.65 7.41
N ASP A 423 -20.94 28.38 6.40
CA ASP A 423 -22.27 28.28 5.80
C ASP A 423 -22.26 27.67 4.39
N GLY A 424 -21.11 27.70 3.71
CA GLY A 424 -20.99 27.34 2.30
C GLY A 424 -21.27 25.89 1.99
N ALA A 425 -20.88 24.95 2.87
CA ALA A 425 -21.01 23.52 2.61
C ALA A 425 -22.46 23.10 2.32
N ALA A 426 -23.43 23.57 3.12
CA ALA A 426 -24.86 23.33 2.88
C ALA A 426 -25.33 23.88 1.53
N CYS A 427 -24.74 24.97 1.08
CA CYS A 427 -25.05 25.64 -0.19
C CYS A 427 -24.22 25.15 -1.37
N GLY A 428 -23.42 24.07 -1.23
CA GLY A 428 -22.55 23.54 -2.27
C GLY A 428 -21.40 24.50 -2.65
N MET A 429 -20.94 25.29 -1.68
CA MET A 429 -19.83 26.23 -1.85
C MET A 429 -18.69 25.87 -0.89
N TYR A 430 -17.51 25.66 -1.40
CA TYR A 430 -16.39 25.12 -0.65
C TYR A 430 -15.12 25.96 -0.82
N LEU A 431 -14.26 25.95 0.19
CA LEU A 431 -12.92 26.55 0.16
C LEU A 431 -11.86 25.44 0.15
N LEU A 432 -10.88 25.59 -0.74
CA LEU A 432 -9.63 24.86 -0.70
C LEU A 432 -8.49 25.87 -0.54
N VAL A 433 -7.89 25.94 0.65
CA VAL A 433 -6.92 27.00 0.99
C VAL A 433 -5.56 26.40 1.30
N SER A 434 -4.47 27.04 0.83
CA SER A 434 -3.10 26.68 1.19
C SER A 434 -2.52 27.62 2.25
N ALA A 435 -1.81 27.04 3.23
CA ALA A 435 -1.17 27.74 4.33
C ALA A 435 0.27 27.24 4.56
N GLY A 436 1.19 28.15 4.88
CA GLY A 436 2.60 27.82 5.16
C GLY A 436 2.83 27.22 6.53
N ALA A 437 2.00 27.60 7.52
CA ALA A 437 2.06 27.17 8.91
C ALA A 437 0.64 27.12 9.49
N VAL A 438 0.47 26.50 10.66
CA VAL A 438 -0.84 26.35 11.31
C VAL A 438 -1.44 27.71 11.66
N ASN A 439 -0.62 28.61 12.20
CA ASN A 439 -1.03 29.96 12.61
C ASN A 439 -1.26 30.93 11.44
N ALA A 440 -0.90 30.55 10.21
CA ALA A 440 -1.17 31.39 9.02
C ALA A 440 -2.67 31.43 8.67
N LEU A 441 -3.45 30.46 9.16
CA LEU A 441 -4.91 30.45 9.01
C LEU A 441 -5.55 30.82 10.35
N PRO A 442 -6.26 31.95 10.47
CA PRO A 442 -6.90 32.39 11.72
C PRO A 442 -7.81 31.33 12.32
N TYR A 443 -7.81 31.20 13.63
CA TYR A 443 -8.60 30.20 14.37
C TYR A 443 -10.09 30.25 14.01
N ARG A 444 -10.64 31.46 13.85
CA ARG A 444 -12.04 31.68 13.46
C ARG A 444 -12.43 31.08 12.11
N ILE A 445 -11.45 30.85 11.20
CA ILE A 445 -11.65 30.15 9.94
C ILE A 445 -11.37 28.66 10.13
N SER A 446 -10.21 28.31 10.70
CA SER A 446 -9.73 26.93 10.80
C SER A 446 -10.63 26.03 11.65
N GLN A 447 -11.34 26.58 12.65
CA GLN A 447 -12.29 25.81 13.48
C GLN A 447 -13.47 25.23 12.69
N HIS A 448 -13.82 25.82 11.56
CA HIS A 448 -14.90 25.34 10.66
C HIS A 448 -14.39 24.41 9.55
N ILE A 449 -13.07 24.27 9.40
CA ILE A 449 -12.47 23.35 8.41
C ILE A 449 -12.17 22.02 9.10
N LYS A 450 -12.99 21.02 8.81
CA LYS A 450 -12.89 19.69 9.44
C LYS A 450 -11.80 18.80 8.88
N ALA A 451 -11.39 19.06 7.64
CA ALA A 451 -10.43 18.22 6.92
C ALA A 451 -9.20 19.02 6.50
N ALA A 452 -8.02 18.44 6.67
CA ALA A 452 -6.76 19.05 6.29
C ALA A 452 -5.83 18.04 5.62
N VAL A 453 -5.06 18.54 4.65
CA VAL A 453 -3.93 17.82 4.05
C VAL A 453 -2.64 18.44 4.58
N CYS A 454 -1.79 17.62 5.17
CA CYS A 454 -0.50 18.05 5.68
C CYS A 454 0.62 17.52 4.80
N LEU A 455 1.29 18.42 4.10
CA LEU A 455 2.54 18.16 3.40
C LEU A 455 3.71 18.26 4.38
N ARG A 456 4.94 18.20 3.90
CA ARG A 456 6.12 18.35 4.75
C ARG A 456 6.12 19.70 5.46
N MET A 457 6.17 19.68 6.79
CA MET A 457 6.27 20.86 7.64
C MET A 457 7.70 21.04 8.15
N THR A 458 8.03 22.24 8.60
CA THR A 458 9.32 22.56 9.21
C THR A 458 9.38 22.06 10.65
N ASP A 459 8.28 22.22 11.39
CA ASP A 459 8.16 21.78 12.77
C ASP A 459 7.32 20.50 12.91
N ARG A 460 7.81 19.54 13.74
CA ARG A 460 7.06 18.33 14.09
C ARG A 460 5.84 18.61 14.98
N GLY A 461 5.88 19.68 15.77
CA GLY A 461 4.76 20.11 16.60
C GLY A 461 3.53 20.48 15.79
N ASP A 462 3.73 21.15 14.66
CA ASP A 462 2.67 21.52 13.72
C ASP A 462 1.92 20.31 13.18
N TYR A 463 2.63 19.20 12.89
CA TYR A 463 1.99 17.95 12.50
C TYR A 463 1.01 17.43 13.56
N ALA A 464 1.42 17.45 14.82
CA ALA A 464 0.59 16.95 15.89
C ALA A 464 -0.70 17.78 16.06
N GLN A 465 -0.61 19.10 15.83
CA GLN A 465 -1.78 19.97 15.83
C GLN A 465 -2.76 19.70 14.70
N ILE A 466 -2.25 19.44 13.47
CA ILE A 466 -3.09 19.23 12.28
C ILE A 466 -3.68 17.83 12.26
N VAL A 467 -2.86 16.81 12.51
CA VAL A 467 -3.21 15.39 12.30
C VAL A 467 -3.58 14.68 13.59
N GLY A 468 -3.25 15.26 14.76
CA GLY A 468 -3.51 14.73 16.10
C GLY A 468 -2.36 13.88 16.65
N TRP A 469 -2.25 13.83 18.00
CA TRP A 469 -1.14 13.19 18.73
C TRP A 469 -1.00 11.68 18.50
N ASN A 470 -2.09 10.96 18.19
CA ASN A 470 -2.07 9.53 17.93
C ASN A 470 -1.47 9.16 16.56
N SER A 471 -1.21 10.11 15.70
CA SER A 471 -0.59 9.92 14.40
C SER A 471 0.94 9.80 14.45
N ARG A 472 1.57 9.82 15.63
CA ARG A 472 3.04 9.74 15.82
C ARG A 472 3.70 8.55 15.09
N ARG A 473 2.95 7.49 14.77
CA ARG A 473 3.43 6.33 14.00
C ARG A 473 3.40 6.52 12.48
N ARG A 474 2.88 7.63 11.97
CA ARG A 474 2.69 7.89 10.53
C ARG A 474 3.46 9.11 10.00
N PHE A 475 4.50 9.55 10.70
CA PHE A 475 5.33 10.65 10.21
C PHE A 475 6.07 10.20 8.94
N PRO A 476 6.06 11.01 7.87
CA PRO A 476 6.93 10.79 6.74
C PRO A 476 8.38 10.90 7.20
N GLN A 477 9.10 9.78 7.21
CA GLN A 477 10.52 9.78 7.44
C GLN A 477 11.22 10.48 6.26
N ARG A 478 12.36 11.09 6.54
CA ARG A 478 13.22 11.74 5.56
C ARG A 478 13.74 10.70 4.56
N GLU A 479 12.99 10.42 3.52
CA GLU A 479 13.52 9.79 2.33
C GLU A 479 13.63 10.86 1.25
N ASN A 480 14.87 11.21 0.94
CA ASN A 480 15.29 11.96 -0.26
C ASN A 480 14.32 13.05 -0.79
N GLY A 481 14.05 14.08 0.02
CA GLY A 481 13.50 15.36 -0.48
C GLY A 481 12.02 15.39 -0.87
N ARG A 482 11.25 14.33 -0.62
CA ARG A 482 9.83 14.25 -1.05
C ARG A 482 8.86 14.33 0.12
N SER A 483 7.76 15.05 -0.08
CA SER A 483 6.68 15.22 0.89
C SER A 483 5.62 14.12 0.68
N THR A 484 5.36 13.34 1.72
CA THR A 484 4.17 12.51 1.80
C THR A 484 3.06 13.33 2.45
N ALA A 485 1.85 13.28 1.89
CA ALA A 485 0.69 13.93 2.47
C ALA A 485 0.03 13.03 3.51
N SER A 486 -0.37 13.59 4.66
CA SER A 486 -1.26 12.93 5.60
C SER A 486 -2.58 13.67 5.68
N MET A 487 -3.68 12.92 5.79
CA MET A 487 -5.04 13.45 5.78
C MET A 487 -5.72 13.19 7.14
N ARG A 488 -6.37 14.20 7.69
CA ARG A 488 -7.31 14.05 8.80
C ARG A 488 -8.71 13.92 8.22
N SER A 489 -9.33 12.75 8.37
CA SER A 489 -10.76 12.58 8.17
C SER A 489 -11.45 12.78 9.52
N GLY A 490 -12.44 13.66 9.58
CA GLY A 490 -13.25 13.87 10.78
C GLY A 490 -14.20 12.71 11.00
N GLY A 491 -13.70 11.60 11.57
CA GLY A 491 -14.52 10.53 12.09
C GLY A 491 -14.25 10.42 13.60
N LEU A 492 -15.25 10.73 14.42
CA LEU A 492 -15.25 10.39 15.85
C LEU A 492 -15.29 8.86 15.98
N PRO A 493 -14.53 8.25 16.91
CA PRO A 493 -14.76 6.86 17.27
C PRO A 493 -16.09 6.76 18.01
N GLY A 494 -17.01 5.94 17.50
CA GLY A 494 -18.10 5.36 18.25
C GLY A 494 -17.60 4.16 19.05
#